data_3192253ff9aba8dd9ffa36bf9fd4fe84
#
_entry.id   3192253ff9aba8dd9ffa36bf9fd4fe84
#
_cell.length_a   1.000
_cell.length_b   1.000
_cell.length_c   1.000
_cell.angle_alpha   90.00
_cell.angle_beta   90.00
_cell.angle_gamma   90.00
#
_symmetry.space_group_name_H-M   'P 1'
#
loop_
_entity.id
_entity.type
_entity.pdbx_description
1 polymer ?
#
loop_
_entity_poly.entity_id
_entity_poly.type
_entity_poly.pdbx_seq_one_letter_code
_entity_poly.pdbx_strand_id
1 'polypeptide(L)'
;MTSSVFAAERLLFTPAIPDTDAIPTIFAFPNEYTVGITSLGYQVVWATLAMRSDVQVSRLFTDTHEQLPRKPELLGFSISWELDYVNILNLLESLEIPIRTNARDDNHPIVFGGGPVLTANPEPFADFFDVILLGDGEILLGNFIEAYKQVRNADRQTQLKALAQVPGIYVPSLYEVEYLASDGAVKSIQPISPDIPAVVQKQTYRGNVLSASTVVTEKAAWENIYMVEVVRSCPEMCRFCLASYLTLPFRTASFEDSLIPAIEKGLSVTNRLGLLGASVTQHPEFEALLNYISQPKYDDVRLSIASVRTNTVTVQLAQTLAKRDTKSLTIAVESGSEKLRQIINKKLHNDEIIQAAVNAKAGGLSSLKLYGMVGIPGEEPEDVDATVAMMREVKKAASGLRLTLGCSTFVPKAHTPFQWFGVNSQAEKRLQFLQKKLKPQGIEFRPESYNWSIIQALLSRGDRRLSQLLELTRGFGDSLGSYKRAFKQLKGQIPDLDFYVHANWSTEQVLPWNHLQGPLPQSTLLKHLADATSHFDSTQKELQPLNQ
;
A
#
# COMPACT_ATOMS: atom_id res chain seq x y z
N MET A 1 -37.01 7.12 -4.11
CA MET A 1 -35.97 6.42 -4.86
C MET A 1 -34.67 7.16 -4.57
N THR A 2 -33.83 6.65 -3.67
CA THR A 2 -32.49 7.15 -3.48
C THR A 2 -31.73 6.91 -4.78
N SER A 3 -31.28 7.99 -5.44
CA SER A 3 -30.43 7.90 -6.63
C SER A 3 -29.23 7.02 -6.26
N SER A 4 -29.01 5.94 -7.00
CA SER A 4 -27.83 5.09 -6.82
C SER A 4 -26.57 5.96 -6.91
N VAL A 5 -25.60 5.76 -6.00
CA VAL A 5 -24.31 6.49 -6.02
C VAL A 5 -23.62 6.35 -7.38
N PHE A 6 -23.82 5.24 -8.06
CA PHE A 6 -23.29 4.97 -9.39
C PHE A 6 -23.88 5.88 -10.49
N ALA A 7 -25.11 6.37 -10.32
CA ALA A 7 -25.74 7.31 -11.28
C ALA A 7 -25.09 8.71 -11.26
N ALA A 8 -24.34 9.04 -10.21
CA ALA A 8 -23.60 10.32 -10.11
C ALA A 8 -22.19 10.24 -10.73
N GLU A 9 -21.78 9.09 -11.24
CA GLU A 9 -20.46 8.89 -11.84
C GLU A 9 -20.38 9.41 -13.27
N ARG A 10 -19.24 10.02 -13.57
CA ARG A 10 -18.83 10.34 -14.94
C ARG A 10 -17.74 9.36 -15.34
N LEU A 11 -18.08 8.42 -16.22
CA LEU A 11 -17.15 7.43 -16.73
C LEU A 11 -16.27 8.06 -17.82
N LEU A 12 -14.99 7.79 -17.77
CA LEU A 12 -13.99 8.25 -18.73
C LEU A 12 -13.55 7.13 -19.69
N PHE A 13 -14.33 6.09 -19.75
CA PHE A 13 -14.20 4.99 -20.70
C PHE A 13 -15.59 4.49 -21.08
N THR A 14 -15.68 3.67 -22.13
CA THR A 14 -16.94 3.04 -22.53
C THR A 14 -16.89 1.57 -22.11
N PRO A 15 -17.75 1.13 -21.17
CA PRO A 15 -17.88 -0.28 -20.85
C PRO A 15 -18.28 -1.07 -22.11
N ALA A 16 -17.73 -2.27 -22.25
CA ALA A 16 -18.16 -3.18 -23.31
C ALA A 16 -19.59 -3.70 -23.02
N ILE A 17 -20.30 -4.05 -24.06
CA ILE A 17 -21.54 -4.82 -23.94
C ILE A 17 -21.13 -6.27 -23.72
N PRO A 18 -21.52 -6.91 -22.61
CA PRO A 18 -21.14 -8.27 -22.33
C PRO A 18 -21.72 -9.25 -23.36
N ASP A 19 -20.92 -10.23 -23.77
CA ASP A 19 -21.34 -11.35 -24.58
C ASP A 19 -22.36 -12.23 -23.79
N THR A 20 -23.10 -13.08 -24.49
CA THR A 20 -24.10 -13.95 -23.85
C THR A 20 -23.52 -14.97 -22.88
N ASP A 21 -22.25 -15.34 -23.10
CA ASP A 21 -21.48 -16.29 -22.29
C ASP A 21 -20.38 -15.60 -21.46
N ALA A 22 -20.44 -14.26 -21.34
CA ALA A 22 -19.52 -13.49 -20.51
C ALA A 22 -19.42 -14.02 -19.08
N ILE A 23 -18.23 -14.00 -18.49
CA ILE A 23 -17.94 -14.51 -17.16
C ILE A 23 -18.57 -13.60 -16.10
N PRO A 24 -19.57 -14.09 -15.32
CA PRO A 24 -20.20 -13.30 -14.27
C PRO A 24 -19.20 -13.06 -13.14
N THR A 25 -18.80 -11.82 -12.96
CA THR A 25 -17.74 -11.42 -12.04
C THR A 25 -18.23 -10.36 -11.07
N ILE A 26 -17.89 -10.50 -9.78
CA ILE A 26 -18.01 -9.45 -8.77
C ILE A 26 -16.63 -8.92 -8.50
N PHE A 27 -16.45 -7.59 -8.53
CA PHE A 27 -15.20 -6.95 -8.14
C PHE A 27 -15.43 -6.03 -6.95
N ALA A 28 -14.88 -6.41 -5.80
CA ALA A 28 -15.11 -5.79 -4.51
C ALA A 28 -13.95 -4.90 -4.07
N PHE A 29 -14.29 -3.81 -3.39
CA PHE A 29 -13.37 -3.07 -2.53
C PHE A 29 -13.84 -3.23 -1.07
N PRO A 30 -13.01 -3.75 -0.15
CA PRO A 30 -13.45 -4.09 1.20
C PRO A 30 -13.53 -2.88 2.12
N ASN A 31 -14.18 -1.80 1.67
CA ASN A 31 -14.48 -0.59 2.42
C ASN A 31 -15.70 0.10 1.79
N GLU A 32 -16.10 1.25 2.33
CA GLU A 32 -17.21 2.05 1.79
C GLU A 32 -16.93 2.53 0.37
N TYR A 33 -17.99 2.76 -0.41
CA TYR A 33 -17.91 3.27 -1.78
C TYR A 33 -17.05 4.53 -1.88
N THR A 34 -17.24 5.49 -0.97
CA THR A 34 -16.50 6.75 -0.97
C THR A 34 -14.99 6.57 -0.94
N VAL A 35 -14.51 5.59 -0.19
CA VAL A 35 -13.09 5.22 -0.07
C VAL A 35 -12.66 4.42 -1.30
N GLY A 36 -13.41 3.40 -1.66
CA GLY A 36 -13.09 2.49 -2.75
C GLY A 36 -13.03 3.20 -4.11
N ILE A 37 -14.00 4.05 -4.41
CA ILE A 37 -14.00 4.79 -5.69
C ILE A 37 -12.92 5.88 -5.75
N THR A 38 -12.34 6.26 -4.62
CA THR A 38 -11.16 7.16 -4.58
C THR A 38 -9.86 6.40 -4.87
N SER A 39 -9.85 5.06 -4.79
CA SER A 39 -8.66 4.25 -5.09
C SER A 39 -8.43 4.16 -6.60
N LEU A 40 -7.35 4.76 -7.09
CA LEU A 40 -6.98 4.71 -8.51
C LEU A 40 -6.77 3.26 -8.99
N GLY A 41 -6.09 2.43 -8.19
CA GLY A 41 -5.86 1.02 -8.52
C GLY A 41 -7.16 0.24 -8.68
N TYR A 42 -8.14 0.45 -7.80
CA TYR A 42 -9.46 -0.15 -7.90
C TYR A 42 -10.19 0.29 -9.18
N GLN A 43 -10.21 1.60 -9.46
CA GLN A 43 -10.84 2.15 -10.67
C GLN A 43 -10.28 1.52 -11.95
N VAL A 44 -8.95 1.42 -12.04
CA VAL A 44 -8.25 0.91 -13.23
C VAL A 44 -8.54 -0.58 -13.44
N VAL A 45 -8.47 -1.40 -12.38
CA VAL A 45 -8.76 -2.83 -12.47
C VAL A 45 -10.22 -3.06 -12.87
N TRP A 46 -11.16 -2.36 -12.23
CA TRP A 46 -12.56 -2.45 -12.61
C TRP A 46 -12.80 -2.03 -14.06
N ALA A 47 -12.25 -0.89 -14.49
CA ALA A 47 -12.42 -0.44 -15.88
C ALA A 47 -11.82 -1.44 -16.88
N THR A 48 -10.68 -2.05 -16.56
CA THR A 48 -10.07 -3.08 -17.40
C THR A 48 -11.00 -4.30 -17.56
N LEU A 49 -11.67 -4.74 -16.50
CA LEU A 49 -12.68 -5.80 -16.58
C LEU A 49 -13.91 -5.34 -17.35
N ALA A 50 -14.40 -4.13 -17.09
CA ALA A 50 -15.63 -3.60 -17.70
C ALA A 50 -15.48 -3.27 -19.20
N MET A 51 -14.26 -3.08 -19.70
CA MET A 51 -13.97 -2.90 -21.12
C MET A 51 -13.89 -4.21 -21.92
N ARG A 52 -13.99 -5.37 -21.26
CA ARG A 52 -13.97 -6.71 -21.88
C ARG A 52 -15.41 -7.16 -22.16
N SER A 53 -15.70 -7.61 -23.38
CA SER A 53 -17.02 -8.20 -23.69
C SER A 53 -17.19 -9.60 -23.11
N ASP A 54 -16.08 -10.33 -22.85
CA ASP A 54 -16.10 -11.66 -22.27
C ASP A 54 -16.18 -11.69 -20.72
N VAL A 55 -16.33 -10.53 -20.07
CA VAL A 55 -16.52 -10.39 -18.62
C VAL A 55 -17.72 -9.49 -18.32
N GLN A 56 -18.65 -9.98 -17.51
CA GLN A 56 -19.73 -9.18 -16.95
C GLN A 56 -19.41 -8.83 -15.50
N VAL A 57 -18.81 -7.67 -15.26
CA VAL A 57 -18.35 -7.25 -13.94
C VAL A 57 -19.38 -6.35 -13.25
N SER A 58 -19.67 -6.66 -11.97
CA SER A 58 -20.45 -5.83 -11.04
C SER A 58 -19.60 -5.41 -9.84
N ARG A 59 -19.75 -4.17 -9.39
CA ARG A 59 -18.99 -3.62 -8.26
C ARG A 59 -19.68 -3.88 -6.93
N LEU A 60 -18.86 -4.16 -5.90
CA LEU A 60 -19.31 -4.39 -4.52
C LEU A 60 -18.45 -3.59 -3.53
N PHE A 61 -19.11 -2.89 -2.60
CA PHE A 61 -18.52 -2.18 -1.48
C PHE A 61 -19.23 -2.61 -0.18
N THR A 62 -18.74 -2.18 0.97
CA THR A 62 -19.35 -2.57 2.25
C THR A 62 -20.73 -1.93 2.49
N ASP A 63 -20.99 -0.80 1.88
CA ASP A 63 -22.21 0.02 2.07
C ASP A 63 -23.13 0.02 0.83
N THR A 64 -22.66 -0.45 -0.32
CA THR A 64 -23.44 -0.43 -1.56
C THR A 64 -22.89 -1.39 -2.63
N HIS A 65 -23.71 -1.72 -3.60
CA HIS A 65 -23.32 -2.55 -4.75
C HIS A 65 -24.17 -2.26 -5.99
N GLU A 66 -23.64 -2.62 -7.16
CA GLU A 66 -24.41 -2.72 -8.40
C GLU A 66 -25.31 -3.98 -8.36
N GLN A 67 -26.09 -4.19 -9.42
CA GLN A 67 -26.84 -5.44 -9.54
C GLN A 67 -25.85 -6.63 -9.64
N LEU A 68 -25.80 -7.45 -8.60
CA LEU A 68 -24.90 -8.61 -8.56
C LEU A 68 -25.46 -9.77 -9.38
N PRO A 69 -24.59 -10.58 -10.03
CA PRO A 69 -24.99 -11.82 -10.68
C PRO A 69 -25.44 -12.84 -9.64
N ARG A 70 -26.48 -13.63 -9.96
CA ARG A 70 -27.00 -14.65 -9.05
C ARG A 70 -26.00 -15.79 -8.78
N LYS A 71 -25.18 -16.12 -9.77
CA LYS A 71 -24.13 -17.14 -9.69
C LYS A 71 -22.84 -16.52 -10.23
N PRO A 72 -22.06 -15.83 -9.40
CA PRO A 72 -20.76 -15.35 -9.84
C PRO A 72 -19.81 -16.53 -10.05
N GLU A 73 -19.00 -16.47 -11.09
CA GLU A 73 -17.91 -17.41 -11.32
C GLU A 73 -16.60 -16.91 -10.71
N LEU A 74 -16.42 -15.58 -10.69
CA LEU A 74 -15.26 -14.92 -10.13
C LEU A 74 -15.70 -13.87 -9.09
N LEU A 75 -15.00 -13.84 -7.95
CA LEU A 75 -15.13 -12.78 -6.95
C LEU A 75 -13.73 -12.21 -6.65
N GLY A 76 -13.47 -10.99 -7.07
CA GLY A 76 -12.19 -10.32 -6.90
C GLY A 76 -12.20 -9.27 -5.80
N PHE A 77 -11.09 -9.14 -5.06
CA PHE A 77 -10.89 -8.10 -4.05
C PHE A 77 -9.63 -7.27 -4.35
N SER A 78 -9.77 -5.94 -4.29
CA SER A 78 -8.64 -5.01 -4.30
C SER A 78 -8.28 -4.64 -2.87
N ILE A 79 -7.09 -5.05 -2.39
CA ILE A 79 -6.69 -4.89 -0.99
C ILE A 79 -5.52 -3.92 -0.89
N SER A 80 -5.80 -2.72 -0.38
CA SER A 80 -4.82 -1.64 -0.22
C SER A 80 -4.37 -1.43 1.23
N TRP A 81 -5.10 -1.99 2.19
CA TRP A 81 -4.86 -1.81 3.62
C TRP A 81 -5.07 -3.11 4.39
N GLU A 82 -4.12 -3.51 5.22
CA GLU A 82 -4.15 -4.80 5.93
C GLU A 82 -5.38 -4.95 6.85
N LEU A 83 -5.81 -3.86 7.47
CA LEU A 83 -6.92 -3.88 8.43
C LEU A 83 -8.31 -4.05 7.78
N ASP A 84 -8.42 -3.93 6.46
CA ASP A 84 -9.69 -4.15 5.75
C ASP A 84 -10.10 -5.64 5.66
N TYR A 85 -9.29 -6.56 6.18
CA TYR A 85 -9.57 -8.01 6.11
C TYR A 85 -10.92 -8.39 6.72
N VAL A 86 -11.35 -7.72 7.79
CA VAL A 86 -12.65 -7.97 8.44
C VAL A 86 -13.79 -7.78 7.47
N ASN A 87 -13.71 -6.73 6.66
CA ASN A 87 -14.71 -6.45 5.64
C ASN A 87 -14.72 -7.52 4.53
N ILE A 88 -13.56 -8.10 4.18
CA ILE A 88 -13.50 -9.23 3.24
C ILE A 88 -14.30 -10.42 3.78
N LEU A 89 -14.05 -10.78 5.04
CA LEU A 89 -14.76 -11.89 5.68
C LEU A 89 -16.28 -11.64 5.78
N ASN A 90 -16.66 -10.41 6.11
CA ASN A 90 -18.07 -10.00 6.16
C ASN A 90 -18.74 -10.04 4.79
N LEU A 91 -18.05 -9.61 3.73
CA LEU A 91 -18.58 -9.64 2.36
C LEU A 91 -18.71 -11.07 1.85
N LEU A 92 -17.74 -11.97 2.11
CA LEU A 92 -17.85 -13.39 1.78
C LEU A 92 -19.08 -14.02 2.43
N GLU A 93 -19.27 -13.77 3.73
CA GLU A 93 -20.42 -14.30 4.48
C GLU A 93 -21.76 -13.74 3.98
N SER A 94 -21.81 -12.43 3.66
CA SER A 94 -23.02 -11.79 3.12
C SER A 94 -23.44 -12.31 1.73
N LEU A 95 -22.47 -12.83 0.98
CA LEU A 95 -22.67 -13.48 -0.32
C LEU A 95 -22.90 -15.00 -0.20
N GLU A 96 -23.01 -15.54 1.02
CA GLU A 96 -23.14 -16.97 1.29
C GLU A 96 -21.97 -17.81 0.74
N ILE A 97 -20.78 -17.21 0.62
CA ILE A 97 -19.56 -17.88 0.17
C ILE A 97 -18.75 -18.30 1.40
N PRO A 98 -18.34 -19.57 1.51
CA PRO A 98 -17.53 -20.02 2.64
C PRO A 98 -16.26 -19.18 2.78
N ILE A 99 -15.97 -18.72 4.01
CA ILE A 99 -14.82 -17.88 4.31
C ILE A 99 -13.52 -18.59 3.92
N ARG A 100 -13.37 -19.85 4.32
CA ARG A 100 -12.18 -20.65 4.05
C ARG A 100 -12.24 -21.34 2.69
N THR A 101 -11.12 -21.34 1.99
CA THR A 101 -10.98 -21.97 0.67
C THR A 101 -11.27 -23.47 0.69
N ASN A 102 -10.89 -24.19 1.76
CA ASN A 102 -11.09 -25.62 1.88
C ASN A 102 -12.55 -26.04 2.09
N ALA A 103 -13.46 -25.10 2.35
CA ALA A 103 -14.90 -25.32 2.43
C ALA A 103 -15.62 -24.98 1.11
N ARG A 104 -14.91 -24.53 0.07
CA ARG A 104 -15.46 -24.18 -1.24
C ARG A 104 -15.38 -25.37 -2.19
N ASP A 105 -16.43 -25.55 -2.97
CA ASP A 105 -16.55 -26.57 -4.01
C ASP A 105 -16.80 -25.93 -5.40
N ASP A 106 -17.14 -26.74 -6.40
CA ASP A 106 -17.39 -26.31 -7.78
C ASP A 106 -18.62 -25.39 -7.94
N ASN A 107 -19.46 -25.25 -6.91
CA ASN A 107 -20.60 -24.32 -6.93
C ASN A 107 -20.24 -22.93 -6.46
N HIS A 108 -19.06 -22.74 -5.88
CA HIS A 108 -18.61 -21.44 -5.37
C HIS A 108 -17.69 -20.74 -6.37
N PRO A 109 -17.69 -19.40 -6.42
CA PRO A 109 -16.79 -18.67 -7.30
C PRO A 109 -15.32 -18.91 -6.93
N ILE A 110 -14.42 -18.71 -7.88
CA ILE A 110 -13.00 -18.52 -7.59
C ILE A 110 -12.84 -17.15 -6.93
N VAL A 111 -12.44 -17.14 -5.66
CA VAL A 111 -12.17 -15.91 -4.90
C VAL A 111 -10.72 -15.51 -5.14
N PHE A 112 -10.50 -14.39 -5.81
CA PHE A 112 -9.16 -13.88 -6.08
C PHE A 112 -8.91 -12.53 -5.41
N GLY A 113 -7.66 -12.25 -5.12
CA GLY A 113 -7.26 -10.98 -4.53
C GLY A 113 -6.02 -10.40 -5.19
N GLY A 114 -5.88 -9.09 -5.10
CA GLY A 114 -4.68 -8.37 -5.55
C GLY A 114 -4.49 -7.07 -4.78
N GLY A 115 -3.42 -6.37 -5.11
CA GLY A 115 -3.07 -5.10 -4.46
C GLY A 115 -1.80 -5.19 -3.61
N PRO A 116 -1.34 -4.06 -3.07
CA PRO A 116 -0.03 -3.96 -2.42
C PRO A 116 0.11 -4.84 -1.16
N VAL A 117 -0.98 -5.06 -0.42
CA VAL A 117 -0.98 -5.89 0.79
C VAL A 117 -0.67 -7.34 0.45
N LEU A 118 -1.46 -7.94 -0.47
CA LEU A 118 -1.28 -9.34 -0.88
C LEU A 118 0.01 -9.54 -1.67
N THR A 119 0.46 -8.53 -2.43
CA THR A 119 1.74 -8.60 -3.14
C THR A 119 2.93 -8.60 -2.17
N ALA A 120 2.81 -7.93 -1.02
CA ALA A 120 3.86 -7.90 0.00
C ALA A 120 3.91 -9.19 0.82
N ASN A 121 2.82 -9.54 1.48
CA ASN A 121 2.68 -10.77 2.28
C ASN A 121 1.24 -11.26 2.30
N PRO A 122 0.89 -12.24 1.47
CA PRO A 122 -0.46 -12.80 1.45
C PRO A 122 -0.75 -13.82 2.56
N GLU A 123 0.28 -14.36 3.23
CA GLU A 123 0.15 -15.52 4.10
C GLU A 123 -0.86 -15.37 5.25
N PRO A 124 -1.00 -14.21 5.94
CA PRO A 124 -2.04 -14.05 6.96
C PRO A 124 -3.47 -14.23 6.43
N PHE A 125 -3.66 -14.08 5.12
CA PHE A 125 -4.95 -14.12 4.44
C PHE A 125 -5.10 -15.33 3.50
N ALA A 126 -4.08 -16.19 3.43
CA ALA A 126 -3.96 -17.27 2.46
C ALA A 126 -5.17 -18.23 2.45
N ASP A 127 -5.74 -18.54 3.62
CA ASP A 127 -6.89 -19.42 3.72
C ASP A 127 -8.21 -18.81 3.20
N PHE A 128 -8.23 -17.51 2.90
CA PHE A 128 -9.42 -16.80 2.43
C PHE A 128 -9.49 -16.64 0.91
N PHE A 129 -8.34 -16.80 0.22
CA PHE A 129 -8.23 -16.61 -1.22
C PHE A 129 -7.86 -17.89 -1.95
N ASP A 130 -8.60 -18.20 -3.02
CA ASP A 130 -8.26 -19.30 -3.91
C ASP A 130 -7.05 -18.94 -4.76
N VAL A 131 -6.98 -17.66 -5.20
CA VAL A 131 -5.98 -17.15 -6.13
C VAL A 131 -5.51 -15.77 -5.67
N ILE A 132 -4.23 -15.51 -5.71
CA ILE A 132 -3.64 -14.21 -5.39
C ILE A 132 -2.79 -13.72 -6.58
N LEU A 133 -3.10 -12.51 -7.05
CA LEU A 133 -2.41 -11.86 -8.15
C LEU A 133 -1.28 -10.98 -7.61
N LEU A 134 -0.03 -11.37 -7.86
CA LEU A 134 1.17 -10.71 -7.33
C LEU A 134 1.75 -9.71 -8.33
N GLY A 135 1.48 -8.43 -8.15
CA GLY A 135 2.09 -7.35 -8.93
C GLY A 135 1.12 -6.39 -9.59
N ASP A 136 1.53 -5.90 -10.76
CA ASP A 136 0.80 -4.86 -11.50
C ASP A 136 -0.35 -5.46 -12.30
N GLY A 137 -1.57 -4.96 -12.08
CA GLY A 137 -2.80 -5.50 -12.64
C GLY A 137 -2.88 -5.42 -14.17
N GLU A 138 -2.16 -4.49 -14.80
CA GLU A 138 -2.14 -4.28 -16.25
C GLU A 138 -1.72 -5.53 -17.04
N ILE A 139 -0.91 -6.39 -16.46
CA ILE A 139 -0.46 -7.65 -17.09
C ILE A 139 -1.24 -8.83 -16.53
N LEU A 140 -1.35 -8.89 -15.21
CA LEU A 140 -1.87 -10.05 -14.50
C LEU A 140 -3.33 -10.34 -14.80
N LEU A 141 -4.17 -9.28 -14.84
CA LEU A 141 -5.60 -9.44 -14.96
C LEU A 141 -6.00 -10.08 -16.31
N GLY A 142 -5.38 -9.62 -17.40
CA GLY A 142 -5.61 -10.22 -18.72
C GLY A 142 -5.20 -11.68 -18.77
N ASN A 143 -3.99 -12.00 -18.31
CA ASN A 143 -3.48 -13.37 -18.29
C ASN A 143 -4.33 -14.30 -17.39
N PHE A 144 -4.80 -13.79 -16.24
CA PHE A 144 -5.70 -14.51 -15.34
C PHE A 144 -7.02 -14.88 -16.04
N ILE A 145 -7.70 -13.90 -16.67
CA ILE A 145 -8.97 -14.14 -17.36
C ILE A 145 -8.79 -15.11 -18.53
N GLU A 146 -7.74 -14.94 -19.35
CA GLU A 146 -7.49 -15.87 -20.47
C GLU A 146 -7.20 -17.30 -19.99
N ALA A 147 -6.43 -17.46 -18.93
CA ALA A 147 -6.18 -18.78 -18.35
C ALA A 147 -7.46 -19.40 -17.75
N TYR A 148 -8.27 -18.60 -17.04
CA TYR A 148 -9.54 -19.06 -16.49
C TYR A 148 -10.49 -19.55 -17.58
N LYS A 149 -10.61 -18.84 -18.72
CA LYS A 149 -11.45 -19.24 -19.85
C LYS A 149 -11.11 -20.62 -20.37
N GLN A 150 -9.84 -21.01 -20.39
CA GLN A 150 -9.41 -22.34 -20.88
C GLN A 150 -9.90 -23.47 -19.98
N VAL A 151 -10.11 -23.21 -18.71
CA VAL A 151 -10.48 -24.23 -17.71
C VAL A 151 -11.83 -23.96 -17.04
N ARG A 152 -12.61 -23.00 -17.57
CA ARG A 152 -13.88 -22.53 -16.99
C ARG A 152 -14.85 -23.66 -16.63
N ASN A 153 -14.90 -24.71 -17.46
CA ASN A 153 -15.80 -25.84 -17.30
C ASN A 153 -15.17 -27.06 -16.60
N ALA A 154 -13.94 -26.94 -16.13
CA ALA A 154 -13.27 -27.99 -15.38
C ALA A 154 -13.66 -27.93 -13.90
N ASP A 155 -13.37 -29.01 -13.15
CA ASP A 155 -13.49 -29.01 -11.70
C ASP A 155 -12.54 -27.99 -11.06
N ARG A 156 -12.88 -27.57 -9.82
CA ARG A 156 -12.14 -26.54 -9.09
C ARG A 156 -10.63 -26.86 -8.95
N GLN A 157 -10.27 -28.12 -8.70
CA GLN A 157 -8.86 -28.49 -8.54
C GLN A 157 -8.07 -28.32 -9.84
N THR A 158 -8.67 -28.71 -10.97
CA THR A 158 -8.11 -28.51 -12.30
C THR A 158 -7.97 -27.01 -12.61
N GLN A 159 -8.99 -26.20 -12.28
CA GLN A 159 -8.93 -24.76 -12.43
C GLN A 159 -7.76 -24.16 -11.64
N LEU A 160 -7.64 -24.46 -10.35
CA LEU A 160 -6.60 -23.92 -9.47
C LEU A 160 -5.19 -24.31 -9.93
N LYS A 161 -4.99 -25.58 -10.36
CA LYS A 161 -3.69 -26.03 -10.89
C LYS A 161 -3.31 -25.31 -12.18
N ALA A 162 -4.26 -25.11 -13.09
CA ALA A 162 -4.01 -24.38 -14.33
C ALA A 162 -3.69 -22.90 -14.08
N LEU A 163 -4.43 -22.26 -13.17
CA LEU A 163 -4.19 -20.85 -12.79
C LEU A 163 -2.82 -20.67 -12.12
N ALA A 164 -2.35 -21.65 -11.34
CA ALA A 164 -1.03 -21.62 -10.72
C ALA A 164 0.14 -21.63 -11.74
N GLN A 165 -0.11 -22.01 -13.01
CA GLN A 165 0.90 -21.97 -14.06
C GLN A 165 1.09 -20.57 -14.66
N VAL A 166 0.17 -19.64 -14.38
CA VAL A 166 0.26 -18.27 -14.91
C VAL A 166 1.31 -17.50 -14.10
N PRO A 167 2.32 -16.88 -14.72
CA PRO A 167 3.32 -16.11 -14.00
C PRO A 167 2.69 -15.01 -13.11
N GLY A 168 3.08 -14.97 -11.84
CA GLY A 168 2.57 -14.02 -10.87
C GLY A 168 1.26 -14.41 -10.19
N ILE A 169 0.73 -15.59 -10.47
CA ILE A 169 -0.44 -16.13 -9.77
C ILE A 169 0.03 -17.09 -8.68
N TYR A 170 -0.34 -16.78 -7.46
CA TYR A 170 -0.14 -17.62 -6.27
C TYR A 170 -1.46 -18.28 -5.87
N VAL A 171 -1.48 -19.60 -5.76
CA VAL A 171 -2.61 -20.41 -5.32
C VAL A 171 -2.24 -21.03 -3.97
N PRO A 172 -2.63 -20.44 -2.82
CA PRO A 172 -2.13 -20.83 -1.50
C PRO A 172 -2.38 -22.30 -1.14
N SER A 173 -3.51 -22.87 -1.56
CA SER A 173 -3.88 -24.27 -1.30
C SER A 173 -2.95 -25.30 -1.97
N LEU A 174 -2.12 -24.89 -2.92
CA LEU A 174 -1.14 -25.74 -3.61
C LEU A 174 0.25 -25.71 -2.96
N TYR A 175 0.37 -25.12 -1.76
CA TYR A 175 1.63 -25.05 -1.00
C TYR A 175 1.42 -25.54 0.41
N GLU A 176 2.30 -26.44 0.84
CA GLU A 176 2.39 -26.92 2.21
C GLU A 176 3.39 -26.07 3.00
N VAL A 177 3.01 -25.67 4.22
CA VAL A 177 3.85 -24.89 5.12
C VAL A 177 4.19 -25.76 6.33
N GLU A 178 5.47 -26.03 6.52
CA GLU A 178 6.00 -26.68 7.71
C GLU A 178 6.51 -25.65 8.71
N TYR A 179 6.36 -25.96 9.99
CA TYR A 179 6.82 -25.13 11.10
C TYR A 179 7.83 -25.88 11.95
N LEU A 180 8.78 -25.19 12.58
CA LEU A 180 9.76 -25.79 13.51
C LEU A 180 9.07 -26.35 14.76
N ALA A 181 8.01 -25.70 15.21
CA ALA A 181 7.10 -26.13 16.26
C ALA A 181 5.74 -25.48 16.03
N SER A 182 4.68 -25.90 16.74
CA SER A 182 3.35 -25.29 16.62
C SER A 182 3.36 -23.78 16.87
N ASP A 183 4.23 -23.31 17.77
CA ASP A 183 4.46 -21.90 18.11
C ASP A 183 5.83 -21.38 17.64
N GLY A 184 6.51 -22.12 16.75
CA GLY A 184 7.82 -21.78 16.19
C GLY A 184 7.74 -21.05 14.84
N ALA A 185 8.91 -20.70 14.31
CA ALA A 185 9.04 -20.09 12.99
C ALA A 185 8.66 -21.06 11.86
N VAL A 186 8.43 -20.50 10.67
CA VAL A 186 8.29 -21.28 9.43
C VAL A 186 9.59 -22.04 9.19
N LYS A 187 9.47 -23.34 8.90
CA LYS A 187 10.59 -24.21 8.54
C LYS A 187 10.77 -24.27 7.02
N SER A 188 9.67 -24.48 6.30
CA SER A 188 9.67 -24.53 4.83
C SER A 188 8.29 -24.19 4.25
N ILE A 189 8.27 -23.73 3.00
CA ILE A 189 7.07 -23.56 2.19
C ILE A 189 7.37 -24.24 0.85
N GLN A 190 6.63 -25.29 0.53
CA GLN A 190 6.89 -26.12 -0.64
C GLN A 190 5.61 -26.38 -1.45
N PRO A 191 5.69 -26.44 -2.78
CA PRO A 191 4.55 -26.88 -3.57
C PRO A 191 4.19 -28.33 -3.26
N ILE A 192 2.89 -28.64 -3.29
CA ILE A 192 2.38 -30.01 -3.02
C ILE A 192 2.70 -31.02 -4.15
N SER A 193 3.13 -30.52 -5.31
CA SER A 193 3.53 -31.37 -6.43
C SER A 193 4.57 -30.65 -7.31
N PRO A 194 5.43 -31.39 -8.06
CA PRO A 194 6.53 -30.83 -8.84
C PRO A 194 6.10 -29.94 -10.02
N ASP A 195 4.87 -30.06 -10.48
CA ASP A 195 4.28 -29.26 -11.54
C ASP A 195 3.87 -27.83 -11.07
N ILE A 196 3.82 -27.60 -9.76
CA ILE A 196 3.55 -26.28 -9.21
C ILE A 196 4.86 -25.50 -9.03
N PRO A 197 4.93 -24.22 -9.45
CA PRO A 197 6.13 -23.42 -9.31
C PRO A 197 6.60 -23.31 -7.85
N ALA A 198 7.85 -23.65 -7.55
CA ALA A 198 8.40 -23.52 -6.19
C ALA A 198 8.54 -22.06 -5.75
N VAL A 199 8.66 -21.13 -6.70
CA VAL A 199 8.75 -19.69 -6.48
C VAL A 199 7.79 -18.98 -7.41
N VAL A 200 6.95 -18.11 -6.83
CA VAL A 200 6.05 -17.25 -7.60
C VAL A 200 6.66 -15.87 -7.74
N GLN A 201 6.94 -15.46 -8.97
CA GLN A 201 7.57 -14.18 -9.23
C GLN A 201 6.53 -13.08 -9.48
N LYS A 202 6.62 -11.99 -8.72
CA LYS A 202 5.83 -10.78 -8.93
C LYS A 202 5.94 -10.29 -10.37
N GLN A 203 4.81 -9.97 -10.99
CA GLN A 203 4.77 -9.38 -12.33
C GLN A 203 4.82 -7.86 -12.27
N THR A 204 5.51 -7.26 -13.25
CA THR A 204 5.75 -5.82 -13.27
C THR A 204 5.47 -5.25 -14.66
N TYR A 205 4.53 -4.33 -14.74
CA TYR A 205 4.28 -3.54 -15.96
C TYR A 205 5.45 -2.59 -16.22
N ARG A 206 5.95 -2.58 -17.46
CA ARG A 206 7.14 -1.80 -17.87
C ARG A 206 6.84 -0.70 -18.89
N GLY A 207 5.56 -0.43 -19.15
CA GLY A 207 5.16 0.64 -20.06
C GLY A 207 5.32 2.04 -19.44
N ASN A 208 5.23 3.03 -20.31
CA ASN A 208 5.31 4.46 -19.99
C ASN A 208 3.95 5.18 -20.02
N VAL A 209 2.85 4.43 -20.20
CA VAL A 209 1.48 4.91 -20.01
C VAL A 209 1.02 4.40 -18.65
N LEU A 210 1.00 5.29 -17.66
CA LEU A 210 0.61 4.94 -16.31
C LEU A 210 -0.89 5.22 -16.09
N SER A 211 -1.36 4.88 -14.90
CA SER A 211 -2.78 4.90 -14.59
C SER A 211 -3.34 6.31 -14.48
N ALA A 212 -4.60 6.49 -14.90
CA ALA A 212 -5.38 7.69 -14.66
C ALA A 212 -6.81 7.31 -14.24
N SER A 213 -7.51 8.23 -13.56
CA SER A 213 -8.88 8.00 -13.12
C SER A 213 -9.78 7.60 -14.28
N THR A 214 -10.54 6.55 -14.08
CA THR A 214 -11.56 6.06 -15.01
C THR A 214 -12.96 6.53 -14.62
N VAL A 215 -13.11 7.04 -13.39
CA VAL A 215 -14.34 7.58 -12.83
C VAL A 215 -14.06 8.90 -12.12
N VAL A 216 -14.95 9.86 -12.30
CA VAL A 216 -15.03 11.12 -11.54
C VAL A 216 -16.41 11.23 -10.94
N THR A 217 -16.51 11.45 -9.62
CA THR A 217 -17.79 11.59 -8.92
C THR A 217 -17.68 12.52 -7.71
N GLU A 218 -18.76 13.22 -7.41
CA GLU A 218 -18.89 14.03 -6.18
C GLU A 218 -18.99 13.17 -4.91
N LYS A 219 -19.28 11.88 -5.06
CA LYS A 219 -19.43 10.92 -3.95
C LYS A 219 -18.13 10.26 -3.54
N ALA A 220 -17.00 10.57 -4.18
CA ALA A 220 -15.69 10.11 -3.77
C ALA A 220 -15.22 10.84 -2.49
N ALA A 221 -14.37 10.21 -1.66
CA ALA A 221 -13.78 10.86 -0.49
C ALA A 221 -12.98 12.13 -0.88
N TRP A 222 -12.41 12.15 -2.07
CA TRP A 222 -11.87 13.35 -2.72
C TRP A 222 -12.79 13.76 -3.87
N GLU A 223 -13.85 14.47 -3.52
CA GLU A 223 -14.93 14.85 -4.43
C GLU A 223 -14.43 15.37 -5.77
N ASN A 224 -14.95 14.83 -6.86
CA ASN A 224 -14.69 15.28 -8.23
C ASN A 224 -13.21 15.36 -8.63
N ILE A 225 -12.29 14.68 -7.94
CA ILE A 225 -10.87 14.67 -8.32
C ILE A 225 -10.62 13.73 -9.50
N TYR A 226 -9.84 14.20 -10.46
CA TYR A 226 -9.27 13.36 -11.49
C TYR A 226 -7.78 13.14 -11.18
N MET A 227 -7.38 11.91 -11.03
CA MET A 227 -6.03 11.51 -10.63
C MET A 227 -5.24 11.02 -11.83
N VAL A 228 -3.97 11.44 -11.91
CA VAL A 228 -3.02 10.99 -12.92
C VAL A 228 -1.77 10.46 -12.20
N GLU A 229 -1.42 9.21 -12.46
CA GLU A 229 -0.18 8.62 -11.97
C GLU A 229 1.00 9.13 -12.81
N VAL A 230 1.84 9.96 -12.21
CA VAL A 230 2.99 10.59 -12.86
C VAL A 230 4.20 9.67 -12.83
N VAL A 231 4.40 8.99 -11.70
CA VAL A 231 5.50 8.04 -11.50
C VAL A 231 5.01 6.85 -10.69
N ARG A 232 5.57 5.67 -10.97
CA ARG A 232 5.37 4.45 -10.17
C ARG A 232 6.71 3.98 -9.60
N SER A 233 6.73 3.55 -8.34
CA SER A 233 7.93 3.29 -7.55
C SER A 233 8.65 4.58 -7.14
N CYS A 234 9.83 4.43 -6.50
CA CYS A 234 10.67 5.53 -6.05
C CYS A 234 12.15 5.12 -6.17
N PRO A 235 13.02 5.95 -6.76
CA PRO A 235 14.43 5.60 -6.97
C PRO A 235 15.29 5.76 -5.70
N GLU A 236 14.74 6.28 -4.61
CA GLU A 236 15.51 6.66 -3.43
C GLU A 236 15.96 5.50 -2.55
N MET A 237 15.30 4.35 -2.66
CA MET A 237 15.67 3.13 -1.93
C MET A 237 15.73 3.33 -0.40
N CYS A 238 14.75 4.07 0.16
CA CYS A 238 14.60 4.16 1.61
C CYS A 238 14.31 2.77 2.19
N ARG A 239 15.16 2.28 3.10
CA ARG A 239 15.25 0.86 3.53
C ARG A 239 14.01 0.29 4.22
N PHE A 240 13.06 1.12 4.60
CA PHE A 240 11.77 0.71 5.17
C PHE A 240 10.62 0.73 4.15
N CYS A 241 10.83 1.34 2.97
CA CYS A 241 9.75 1.77 2.09
C CYS A 241 9.37 0.69 1.07
N LEU A 242 8.13 0.20 1.17
CA LEU A 242 7.58 -0.79 0.25
C LEU A 242 7.60 -0.30 -1.22
N ALA A 243 7.26 0.99 -1.44
CA ALA A 243 7.25 1.57 -2.79
C ALA A 243 8.64 1.61 -3.44
N SER A 244 9.73 1.66 -2.64
CA SER A 244 11.11 1.65 -3.17
C SER A 244 11.66 0.26 -3.43
N TYR A 245 11.02 -0.81 -2.91
CA TYR A 245 11.55 -2.17 -3.04
C TYR A 245 10.59 -3.10 -3.77
N LEU A 246 9.30 -3.06 -3.44
CA LEU A 246 8.34 -3.99 -4.02
C LEU A 246 7.86 -3.56 -5.41
N THR A 247 7.81 -2.25 -5.71
CA THR A 247 7.24 -1.74 -6.97
C THR A 247 8.28 -1.36 -8.03
N LEU A 248 9.56 -1.70 -7.82
CA LEU A 248 10.62 -1.50 -8.83
C LEU A 248 10.33 -2.22 -10.15
N PRO A 249 10.88 -1.68 -11.26
CA PRO A 249 11.74 -0.50 -11.40
C PRO A 249 10.97 0.82 -11.23
N PHE A 250 11.70 1.91 -11.01
CA PHE A 250 11.13 3.26 -11.10
C PHE A 250 10.68 3.53 -12.54
N ARG A 251 9.43 3.95 -12.70
CA ARG A 251 8.80 4.20 -14.01
C ARG A 251 8.16 5.57 -14.01
N THR A 252 8.28 6.25 -15.14
CA THR A 252 7.70 7.58 -15.36
C THR A 252 6.71 7.52 -16.51
N ALA A 253 5.60 8.21 -16.39
CA ALA A 253 4.68 8.37 -17.50
C ALA A 253 5.30 9.29 -18.56
N SER A 254 5.18 8.95 -19.86
CA SER A 254 5.60 9.85 -20.93
C SER A 254 4.88 11.19 -20.81
N PHE A 255 5.63 12.29 -20.87
CA PHE A 255 5.04 13.62 -20.74
C PHE A 255 4.06 13.91 -21.89
N GLU A 256 4.49 13.70 -23.12
CA GLU A 256 3.69 14.01 -24.31
C GLU A 256 2.61 12.97 -24.60
N ASP A 257 2.95 11.66 -24.52
CA ASP A 257 2.08 10.58 -24.94
C ASP A 257 1.10 10.09 -23.85
N SER A 258 1.38 10.41 -22.58
CA SER A 258 0.58 9.91 -21.44
C SER A 258 0.06 11.03 -20.56
N LEU A 259 0.93 11.92 -20.03
CA LEU A 259 0.51 12.92 -19.04
C LEU A 259 -0.37 14.01 -19.67
N ILE A 260 0.03 14.59 -20.81
CA ILE A 260 -0.77 15.65 -21.47
C ILE A 260 -2.15 15.10 -21.86
N PRO A 261 -2.27 13.98 -22.59
CA PRO A 261 -3.58 13.44 -22.97
C PRO A 261 -4.46 13.09 -21.76
N ALA A 262 -3.86 12.52 -20.70
CA ALA A 262 -4.60 12.19 -19.48
C ALA A 262 -5.11 13.45 -18.78
N ILE A 263 -4.28 14.49 -18.63
CA ILE A 263 -4.66 15.77 -18.00
C ILE A 263 -5.80 16.44 -18.78
N GLU A 264 -5.67 16.56 -20.11
CA GLU A 264 -6.70 17.17 -20.96
C GLU A 264 -8.03 16.40 -20.87
N LYS A 265 -7.97 15.07 -20.90
CA LYS A 265 -9.15 14.22 -20.72
C LYS A 265 -9.83 14.45 -19.37
N GLY A 266 -9.06 14.50 -18.29
CA GLY A 266 -9.60 14.74 -16.95
C GLY A 266 -10.21 16.14 -16.80
N LEU A 267 -9.52 17.16 -17.31
CA LEU A 267 -9.97 18.55 -17.23
C LEU A 267 -11.17 18.86 -18.12
N SER A 268 -11.52 17.97 -19.07
CA SER A 268 -12.79 18.08 -19.82
C SER A 268 -14.02 17.77 -18.95
N VAL A 269 -13.87 17.12 -17.82
CA VAL A 269 -14.98 16.69 -16.94
C VAL A 269 -14.93 17.26 -15.52
N THR A 270 -13.78 17.76 -15.08
CA THR A 270 -13.59 18.36 -13.75
C THR A 270 -12.47 19.38 -13.76
N ASN A 271 -12.50 20.34 -12.84
CA ASN A 271 -11.39 21.27 -12.60
C ASN A 271 -10.50 20.86 -11.41
N ARG A 272 -10.61 19.61 -10.90
CA ARG A 272 -9.79 19.11 -9.78
C ARG A 272 -8.82 18.05 -10.27
N LEU A 273 -7.56 18.41 -10.36
CA LEU A 273 -6.48 17.53 -10.81
C LEU A 273 -5.63 17.06 -9.63
N GLY A 274 -5.41 15.76 -9.53
CA GLY A 274 -4.49 15.13 -8.58
C GLY A 274 -3.32 14.46 -9.30
N LEU A 275 -2.10 14.86 -9.00
CA LEU A 275 -0.89 14.20 -9.46
C LEU A 275 -0.44 13.17 -8.43
N LEU A 276 -0.39 11.90 -8.80
CA LEU A 276 -0.07 10.78 -7.92
C LEU A 276 1.28 10.15 -8.27
N GLY A 277 1.88 9.54 -7.27
CA GLY A 277 3.11 8.77 -7.37
C GLY A 277 3.90 8.82 -6.06
N ALA A 278 4.79 7.87 -5.87
CA ALA A 278 5.62 7.80 -4.66
C ALA A 278 6.67 8.93 -4.60
N SER A 279 6.98 9.55 -5.75
CA SER A 279 7.96 10.63 -5.86
C SER A 279 7.70 11.48 -7.12
N VAL A 280 6.56 12.15 -7.17
CA VAL A 280 6.07 12.91 -8.35
C VAL A 280 7.09 13.92 -8.87
N THR A 281 7.75 14.63 -7.96
CA THR A 281 8.74 15.68 -8.30
C THR A 281 10.09 15.15 -8.81
N GLN A 282 10.27 13.83 -8.85
CA GLN A 282 11.44 13.18 -9.46
C GLN A 282 11.17 12.70 -10.90
N HIS A 283 10.00 13.02 -11.45
CA HIS A 283 9.79 12.83 -12.88
C HIS A 283 10.82 13.63 -13.68
N PRO A 284 11.52 13.07 -14.68
CA PRO A 284 12.56 13.78 -15.43
C PRO A 284 12.10 15.09 -16.06
N GLU A 285 10.84 15.13 -16.49
CA GLU A 285 10.21 16.31 -17.12
C GLU A 285 9.25 17.04 -16.17
N PHE A 286 9.51 16.99 -14.85
CA PHE A 286 8.59 17.60 -13.86
C PHE A 286 8.46 19.12 -14.06
N GLU A 287 9.53 19.81 -14.44
CA GLU A 287 9.48 21.24 -14.74
C GLU A 287 8.59 21.54 -15.95
N ALA A 288 8.68 20.72 -17.00
CA ALA A 288 7.81 20.86 -18.18
C ALA A 288 6.34 20.64 -17.81
N LEU A 289 6.05 19.60 -16.98
CA LEU A 289 4.71 19.33 -16.44
C LEU A 289 4.19 20.51 -15.61
N LEU A 290 5.04 21.08 -14.73
CA LEU A 290 4.67 22.22 -13.90
C LEU A 290 4.38 23.46 -14.74
N ASN A 291 5.21 23.75 -15.74
CA ASN A 291 5.01 24.84 -16.69
C ASN A 291 3.73 24.65 -17.52
N TYR A 292 3.46 23.41 -17.96
CA TYR A 292 2.25 23.07 -18.71
C TYR A 292 0.99 23.39 -17.89
N ILE A 293 0.91 22.91 -16.65
CA ILE A 293 -0.23 23.16 -15.76
C ILE A 293 -0.32 24.64 -15.34
N SER A 294 0.79 25.38 -15.37
CA SER A 294 0.81 26.80 -14.99
C SER A 294 0.28 27.75 -16.07
N GLN A 295 -0.04 27.24 -17.28
CA GLN A 295 -0.61 28.07 -18.36
C GLN A 295 -1.94 28.73 -17.97
N PRO A 296 -2.25 29.94 -18.47
CA PRO A 296 -3.47 30.67 -18.13
C PRO A 296 -4.78 29.90 -18.39
N LYS A 297 -4.78 29.01 -19.38
CA LYS A 297 -5.96 28.17 -19.70
C LYS A 297 -6.38 27.24 -18.55
N TYR A 298 -5.54 27.07 -17.53
CA TYR A 298 -5.81 26.23 -16.35
C TYR A 298 -5.96 27.05 -15.06
N ASP A 299 -6.22 28.35 -15.12
CA ASP A 299 -6.28 29.21 -13.93
C ASP A 299 -7.39 28.85 -12.94
N ASP A 300 -8.46 28.18 -13.40
CA ASP A 300 -9.56 27.67 -12.59
C ASP A 300 -9.30 26.23 -12.04
N VAL A 301 -8.21 25.61 -12.43
CA VAL A 301 -7.87 24.24 -12.00
C VAL A 301 -7.34 24.24 -10.56
N ARG A 302 -7.93 23.40 -9.73
CA ARG A 302 -7.40 23.06 -8.39
C ARG A 302 -6.43 21.91 -8.52
N LEU A 303 -5.17 22.15 -8.16
CA LEU A 303 -4.10 21.16 -8.26
C LEU A 303 -3.79 20.55 -6.90
N SER A 304 -3.80 19.23 -6.82
CA SER A 304 -3.28 18.47 -5.67
C SER A 304 -2.09 17.64 -6.11
N ILE A 305 -1.02 17.65 -5.33
CA ILE A 305 0.15 16.79 -5.55
C ILE A 305 0.31 15.90 -4.33
N ALA A 306 0.52 14.61 -4.55
CA ALA A 306 0.91 13.68 -3.50
C ALA A 306 2.22 14.13 -2.84
N SER A 307 2.70 13.43 -1.82
CA SER A 307 3.94 13.78 -1.11
C SER A 307 5.08 14.08 -2.10
N VAL A 308 5.67 15.26 -1.96
CA VAL A 308 6.83 15.65 -2.74
C VAL A 308 8.12 15.37 -1.96
N ARG A 309 9.21 15.14 -2.69
CA ARG A 309 10.51 15.01 -2.05
C ARG A 309 10.94 16.36 -1.48
N THR A 310 11.45 16.36 -0.26
CA THR A 310 11.77 17.60 0.49
C THR A 310 12.70 18.55 -0.27
N ASN A 311 13.79 18.04 -0.81
CA ASN A 311 14.78 18.85 -1.53
C ASN A 311 14.35 19.28 -2.95
N THR A 312 13.16 18.87 -3.40
CA THR A 312 12.58 19.34 -4.69
C THR A 312 11.52 20.44 -4.49
N VAL A 313 11.30 20.91 -3.27
CA VAL A 313 10.37 22.00 -2.99
C VAL A 313 11.00 23.33 -3.41
N THR A 314 10.59 23.85 -4.57
CA THR A 314 11.01 25.16 -5.09
C THR A 314 9.95 26.23 -4.79
N VAL A 315 10.35 27.50 -4.86
CA VAL A 315 9.41 28.64 -4.78
C VAL A 315 8.39 28.56 -5.91
N GLN A 316 8.81 28.19 -7.13
CA GLN A 316 7.92 28.05 -8.29
C GLN A 316 6.85 26.98 -8.05
N LEU A 317 7.24 25.79 -7.54
CA LEU A 317 6.27 24.73 -7.19
C LEU A 317 5.25 25.25 -6.18
N ALA A 318 5.71 25.89 -5.10
CA ALA A 318 4.84 26.44 -4.08
C ALA A 318 3.90 27.54 -4.61
N GLN A 319 4.39 28.43 -5.49
CA GLN A 319 3.60 29.47 -6.17
C GLN A 319 2.52 28.85 -7.08
N THR A 320 2.87 27.83 -7.86
CA THR A 320 1.93 27.12 -8.72
C THR A 320 0.82 26.49 -7.89
N LEU A 321 1.18 25.80 -6.80
CA LEU A 321 0.21 25.21 -5.89
C LEU A 321 -0.70 26.26 -5.23
N ALA A 322 -0.13 27.35 -4.74
CA ALA A 322 -0.89 28.43 -4.10
C ALA A 322 -1.89 29.09 -5.07
N LYS A 323 -1.48 29.34 -6.33
CA LYS A 323 -2.36 29.85 -7.38
C LYS A 323 -3.49 28.89 -7.73
N ARG A 324 -3.29 27.57 -7.54
CA ARG A 324 -4.23 26.48 -7.83
C ARG A 324 -5.02 26.04 -6.59
N ASP A 325 -5.30 26.95 -5.67
CA ASP A 325 -6.08 26.77 -4.44
C ASP A 325 -5.55 25.69 -3.48
N THR A 326 -4.27 25.31 -3.62
CA THR A 326 -3.61 24.42 -2.65
C THR A 326 -2.89 25.25 -1.59
N LYS A 327 -3.33 25.11 -0.34
CA LYS A 327 -2.84 25.91 0.81
C LYS A 327 -1.74 25.22 1.60
N SER A 328 -1.53 23.92 1.38
CA SER A 328 -0.65 23.06 2.14
C SER A 328 0.17 22.14 1.25
N LEU A 329 1.41 21.94 1.60
CA LEU A 329 2.28 20.93 1.01
C LEU A 329 2.67 19.90 2.06
N THR A 330 2.88 18.66 1.63
CA THR A 330 3.35 17.57 2.50
C THR A 330 4.73 17.11 2.04
N ILE A 331 5.67 17.05 2.98
CA ILE A 331 7.02 16.51 2.78
C ILE A 331 7.33 15.41 3.79
N ALA A 332 8.12 14.42 3.41
CA ALA A 332 8.50 13.31 4.27
C ALA A 332 9.96 13.46 4.71
N VAL A 333 10.18 13.77 5.98
CA VAL A 333 11.51 13.94 6.57
C VAL A 333 11.95 12.72 7.37
N GLU A 334 11.01 11.93 7.86
CA GLU A 334 11.09 10.72 8.69
C GLU A 334 11.66 11.00 10.08
N SER A 335 12.83 11.63 10.22
CA SER A 335 13.48 11.97 11.48
C SER A 335 14.24 13.29 11.38
N GLY A 336 14.41 13.98 12.49
CA GLY A 336 15.32 15.11 12.63
C GLY A 336 16.79 14.70 12.81
N SER A 337 17.07 13.45 13.08
CA SER A 337 18.43 12.91 13.23
C SER A 337 19.02 12.55 11.87
N GLU A 338 20.17 13.11 11.54
CA GLU A 338 20.92 12.78 10.32
C GLU A 338 21.42 11.33 10.36
N LYS A 339 21.83 10.83 11.53
CA LYS A 339 22.20 9.43 11.74
C LYS A 339 21.05 8.52 11.31
N LEU A 340 19.84 8.74 11.81
CA LEU A 340 18.68 7.92 11.45
C LEU A 340 18.33 8.03 9.96
N ARG A 341 18.43 9.21 9.36
CA ARG A 341 18.22 9.36 7.93
C ARG A 341 19.24 8.59 7.09
N GLN A 342 20.50 8.49 7.55
CA GLN A 342 21.52 7.63 6.93
C GLN A 342 21.15 6.13 7.09
N ILE A 343 20.76 5.71 8.29
CA ILE A 343 20.30 4.34 8.57
C ILE A 343 19.16 3.92 7.63
N ILE A 344 18.17 4.80 7.43
CA ILE A 344 17.04 4.51 6.53
C ILE A 344 17.29 4.86 5.06
N ASN A 345 18.51 5.30 4.70
CA ASN A 345 18.87 5.78 3.35
C ASN A 345 18.01 6.94 2.84
N LYS A 346 17.63 7.86 3.72
CA LYS A 346 16.82 9.05 3.39
C LYS A 346 17.66 10.24 2.92
N LYS A 347 18.59 10.14 2.11
CA LYS A 347 19.47 11.17 1.51
C LYS A 347 18.92 12.60 1.61
N LEU A 348 18.92 13.19 2.81
CA LEU A 348 18.31 14.48 3.13
C LEU A 348 19.03 15.10 4.33
N HIS A 349 19.41 16.38 4.21
CA HIS A 349 20.08 17.16 5.26
C HIS A 349 19.10 18.13 5.93
N ASN A 350 19.42 18.58 7.14
CA ASN A 350 18.57 19.50 7.89
C ASN A 350 18.38 20.84 7.15
N ASP A 351 19.41 21.34 6.50
CA ASP A 351 19.35 22.60 5.74
C ASP A 351 18.36 22.50 4.56
N GLU A 352 18.27 21.34 3.90
CA GLU A 352 17.29 21.09 2.83
C GLU A 352 15.86 21.12 3.35
N ILE A 353 15.63 20.59 4.56
CA ILE A 353 14.31 20.61 5.23
C ILE A 353 13.90 22.05 5.56
N ILE A 354 14.83 22.81 6.12
CA ILE A 354 14.61 24.22 6.45
C ILE A 354 14.35 25.03 5.18
N GLN A 355 15.17 24.83 4.15
CA GLN A 355 15.01 25.52 2.86
C GLN A 355 13.68 25.20 2.19
N ALA A 356 13.20 23.93 2.25
CA ALA A 356 11.90 23.55 1.73
C ALA A 356 10.76 24.34 2.41
N ALA A 357 10.84 24.55 3.73
CA ALA A 357 9.83 25.34 4.45
C ALA A 357 9.90 26.82 4.09
N VAL A 358 11.09 27.38 3.92
CA VAL A 358 11.31 28.76 3.45
C VAL A 358 10.73 28.95 2.05
N ASN A 359 11.00 28.01 1.13
CA ASN A 359 10.48 28.03 -0.24
C ASN A 359 8.96 27.91 -0.28
N ALA A 360 8.38 27.01 0.55
CA ALA A 360 6.94 26.84 0.68
C ALA A 360 6.25 28.15 1.10
N LYS A 361 6.80 28.83 2.12
CA LYS A 361 6.32 30.14 2.58
C LYS A 361 6.48 31.22 1.52
N ALA A 362 7.67 31.33 0.92
CA ALA A 362 7.96 32.33 -0.13
C ALA A 362 7.06 32.17 -1.35
N GLY A 363 6.65 30.94 -1.67
CA GLY A 363 5.68 30.64 -2.72
C GLY A 363 4.22 30.88 -2.36
N GLY A 364 3.91 31.32 -1.12
CA GLY A 364 2.55 31.71 -0.71
C GLY A 364 1.73 30.61 -0.06
N LEU A 365 2.32 29.45 0.26
CA LEU A 365 1.63 28.42 1.02
C LEU A 365 1.39 28.88 2.48
N SER A 366 0.28 28.51 3.06
CA SER A 366 -0.10 28.87 4.44
C SER A 366 0.26 27.79 5.46
N SER A 367 0.52 26.57 5.03
CA SER A 367 0.89 25.46 5.90
C SER A 367 1.82 24.45 5.22
N LEU A 368 2.64 23.80 6.05
CA LEU A 368 3.50 22.68 5.66
C LEU A 368 3.26 21.53 6.62
N LYS A 369 2.97 20.37 6.06
CA LYS A 369 2.86 19.12 6.80
C LYS A 369 4.14 18.30 6.59
N LEU A 370 4.73 17.87 7.68
CA LEU A 370 5.87 16.98 7.66
C LEU A 370 5.42 15.59 8.13
N TYR A 371 5.94 14.55 7.47
CA TYR A 371 5.84 13.18 7.98
C TYR A 371 7.12 12.81 8.71
N GLY A 372 6.95 12.23 9.90
CA GLY A 372 7.99 11.66 10.72
C GLY A 372 7.66 10.23 11.14
N MET A 373 8.64 9.55 11.68
CA MET A 373 8.54 8.17 12.15
C MET A 373 9.36 8.01 13.42
N VAL A 374 8.85 7.21 14.36
CA VAL A 374 9.57 6.81 15.58
C VAL A 374 9.71 5.29 15.63
N GLY A 375 10.64 4.80 16.44
CA GLY A 375 10.91 3.37 16.55
C GLY A 375 11.72 2.83 15.36
N ILE A 376 12.39 3.67 14.62
CA ILE A 376 13.32 3.29 13.56
C ILE A 376 14.42 2.40 14.17
N PRO A 377 14.82 1.28 13.52
CA PRO A 377 15.97 0.51 13.98
C PRO A 377 17.21 1.38 14.22
N GLY A 378 17.83 1.26 15.38
CA GLY A 378 18.97 2.11 15.77
C GLY A 378 18.61 3.49 16.34
N GLU A 379 17.32 3.76 16.62
CA GLU A 379 16.87 5.04 17.19
C GLU A 379 17.11 5.11 18.69
N GLU A 380 17.77 6.19 19.15
CA GLU A 380 18.03 6.54 20.56
C GLU A 380 17.22 7.76 21.00
N PRO A 381 17.12 8.04 22.32
CA PRO A 381 16.39 9.22 22.82
C PRO A 381 16.86 10.54 22.20
N GLU A 382 18.18 10.68 21.96
CA GLU A 382 18.81 11.86 21.37
C GLU A 382 18.34 12.13 19.94
N ASP A 383 18.00 11.06 19.19
CA ASP A 383 17.46 11.16 17.84
C ASP A 383 16.04 11.75 17.84
N VAL A 384 15.27 11.45 18.89
CA VAL A 384 13.93 12.02 19.08
C VAL A 384 14.05 13.50 19.47
N ASP A 385 14.99 13.86 20.33
CA ASP A 385 15.30 15.26 20.65
C ASP A 385 15.75 16.05 19.41
N ALA A 386 16.55 15.45 18.53
CA ALA A 386 16.93 16.03 17.25
C ALA A 386 15.72 16.36 16.37
N THR A 387 14.67 15.53 16.41
CA THR A 387 13.40 15.82 15.70
C THR A 387 12.70 17.06 16.28
N VAL A 388 12.71 17.22 17.60
CA VAL A 388 12.19 18.44 18.24
C VAL A 388 13.01 19.67 17.85
N ALA A 389 14.33 19.56 17.85
CA ALA A 389 15.23 20.65 17.46
C ALA A 389 15.01 21.06 15.99
N MET A 390 14.99 20.12 15.07
CA MET A 390 14.69 20.35 13.64
C MET A 390 13.37 21.12 13.47
N MET A 391 12.29 20.67 14.12
CA MET A 391 10.98 21.33 14.02
C MET A 391 11.00 22.77 14.53
N ARG A 392 11.82 23.08 15.53
CA ARG A 392 12.03 24.44 16.03
C ARG A 392 12.73 25.32 15.01
N GLU A 393 13.81 24.80 14.39
CA GLU A 393 14.56 25.52 13.36
C GLU A 393 13.66 25.80 12.14
N VAL A 394 12.90 24.81 11.67
CA VAL A 394 11.93 24.99 10.59
C VAL A 394 10.91 26.08 10.94
N LYS A 395 10.37 26.07 12.16
CA LYS A 395 9.42 27.10 12.62
C LYS A 395 10.03 28.49 12.67
N LYS A 396 11.27 28.61 13.12
CA LYS A 396 12.01 29.87 13.16
C LYS A 396 12.27 30.42 11.76
N ALA A 397 12.78 29.58 10.86
CA ALA A 397 13.13 29.97 9.50
C ALA A 397 11.91 30.37 8.64
N ALA A 398 10.80 29.63 8.79
CA ALA A 398 9.55 29.87 8.08
C ALA A 398 8.46 30.46 9.00
N SER A 399 8.81 31.47 9.80
CA SER A 399 7.89 32.11 10.75
C SER A 399 6.59 32.55 10.05
N GLY A 400 5.42 32.23 10.66
CA GLY A 400 4.10 32.47 10.08
C GLY A 400 3.55 31.31 9.26
N LEU A 401 4.37 30.35 8.83
CA LEU A 401 3.89 29.10 8.23
C LEU A 401 3.33 28.18 9.33
N ARG A 402 2.11 27.66 9.14
CA ARG A 402 1.53 26.68 10.05
C ARG A 402 2.20 25.32 9.82
N LEU A 403 2.78 24.75 10.87
CA LEU A 403 3.48 23.47 10.80
C LEU A 403 2.66 22.36 11.46
N THR A 404 2.59 21.22 10.80
CA THR A 404 2.03 19.98 11.33
C THR A 404 3.07 18.87 11.18
N LEU A 405 3.38 18.13 12.26
CA LEU A 405 4.13 16.89 12.19
C LEU A 405 3.16 15.71 12.35
N GLY A 406 2.91 14.97 11.28
CA GLY A 406 2.29 13.65 11.33
C GLY A 406 3.35 12.61 11.63
N CYS A 407 3.18 11.77 12.64
CA CYS A 407 4.21 10.84 13.06
C CYS A 407 3.65 9.44 13.26
N SER A 408 4.23 8.47 12.55
CA SER A 408 3.90 7.05 12.64
C SER A 408 4.92 6.27 13.46
N THR A 409 4.55 5.06 13.85
CA THR A 409 5.50 4.06 14.35
C THR A 409 6.09 3.30 13.16
N PHE A 410 7.39 3.00 13.18
CA PHE A 410 8.00 2.10 12.21
C PHE A 410 7.30 0.74 12.23
N VAL A 411 6.83 0.30 11.08
CA VAL A 411 6.24 -1.02 10.85
C VAL A 411 7.05 -1.73 9.78
N PRO A 412 7.69 -2.87 10.10
CA PRO A 412 8.46 -3.62 9.12
C PRO A 412 7.58 -4.18 8.01
N LYS A 413 8.07 -4.15 6.79
CA LYS A 413 7.37 -4.62 5.59
C LYS A 413 8.18 -5.68 4.86
N ALA A 414 7.49 -6.71 4.36
CA ALA A 414 8.08 -7.76 3.53
C ALA A 414 8.81 -7.17 2.31
N HIS A 415 9.81 -7.86 1.83
CA HIS A 415 10.65 -7.47 0.68
C HIS A 415 11.39 -6.14 0.83
N THR A 416 11.56 -5.64 2.07
CA THR A 416 12.41 -4.48 2.36
C THR A 416 13.64 -4.90 3.17
N PRO A 417 14.74 -4.14 3.16
CA PRO A 417 15.90 -4.42 4.02
C PRO A 417 15.58 -4.52 5.50
N PHE A 418 14.50 -3.87 5.96
CA PHE A 418 14.11 -3.86 7.36
C PHE A 418 13.06 -4.92 7.74
N GLN A 419 12.79 -5.88 6.86
CA GLN A 419 11.82 -6.96 7.11
C GLN A 419 12.17 -7.87 8.30
N TRP A 420 13.44 -7.92 8.71
CA TRP A 420 13.90 -8.74 9.84
C TRP A 420 13.79 -8.03 11.20
N PHE A 421 13.60 -6.71 11.22
CA PHE A 421 13.40 -5.97 12.48
C PHE A 421 11.98 -6.11 13.00
N GLY A 422 11.85 -6.03 14.33
CA GLY A 422 10.56 -5.88 15.01
C GLY A 422 10.19 -4.41 15.22
N VAL A 423 8.97 -4.18 15.69
CA VAL A 423 8.49 -2.88 16.14
C VAL A 423 9.10 -2.55 17.50
N ASN A 424 9.66 -1.36 17.63
CA ASN A 424 10.25 -0.91 18.90
C ASN A 424 9.18 -0.65 19.96
N SER A 425 9.24 -1.35 21.08
CA SER A 425 8.30 -1.22 22.21
C SER A 425 8.32 0.17 22.89
N GLN A 426 9.37 0.98 22.68
CA GLN A 426 9.44 2.36 23.20
C GLN A 426 8.79 3.40 22.28
N ALA A 427 8.32 3.02 21.08
CA ALA A 427 7.78 3.95 20.10
C ALA A 427 6.60 4.77 20.65
N GLU A 428 5.70 4.16 21.45
CA GLU A 428 4.59 4.88 22.07
C GLU A 428 5.06 6.01 22.98
N LYS A 429 6.07 5.76 23.83
CA LYS A 429 6.64 6.78 24.72
C LYS A 429 7.30 7.91 23.92
N ARG A 430 7.92 7.58 22.77
CA ARG A 430 8.54 8.57 21.87
C ARG A 430 7.49 9.46 21.21
N LEU A 431 6.34 8.89 20.78
CA LEU A 431 5.20 9.69 20.28
C LEU A 431 4.68 10.65 21.35
N GLN A 432 4.50 10.16 22.57
CA GLN A 432 4.05 10.98 23.72
C GLN A 432 5.06 12.09 24.04
N PHE A 433 6.35 11.79 23.98
CA PHE A 433 7.43 12.76 24.16
C PHE A 433 7.38 13.87 23.11
N LEU A 434 7.30 13.53 21.83
CA LEU A 434 7.17 14.49 20.74
C LEU A 434 5.94 15.39 20.92
N GLN A 435 4.79 14.82 21.27
CA GLN A 435 3.56 15.56 21.54
C GLN A 435 3.75 16.59 22.66
N LYS A 436 4.36 16.16 23.78
CA LYS A 436 4.64 17.02 24.93
C LYS A 436 5.60 18.16 24.57
N LYS A 437 6.58 17.94 23.70
CA LYS A 437 7.60 18.92 23.33
C LYS A 437 7.14 19.89 22.23
N LEU A 438 6.35 19.44 21.25
CA LEU A 438 5.97 20.24 20.08
C LEU A 438 4.72 21.09 20.31
N LYS A 439 3.72 20.58 21.03
CA LYS A 439 2.48 21.30 21.30
C LYS A 439 2.67 22.68 21.96
N PRO A 440 3.52 22.84 23.00
CA PRO A 440 3.76 24.16 23.61
C PRO A 440 4.43 25.16 22.67
N GLN A 441 5.06 24.68 21.60
CA GLN A 441 5.72 25.51 20.58
C GLN A 441 4.76 25.95 19.47
N GLY A 442 3.45 25.59 19.57
CA GLY A 442 2.47 25.87 18.53
C GLY A 442 2.74 25.12 17.22
N ILE A 443 3.32 23.92 17.31
CA ILE A 443 3.46 22.96 16.21
C ILE A 443 2.38 21.90 16.43
N GLU A 444 1.51 21.70 15.43
CA GLU A 444 0.50 20.67 15.49
C GLU A 444 1.16 19.30 15.37
N PHE A 445 0.86 18.39 16.30
CA PHE A 445 1.37 17.02 16.28
C PHE A 445 0.22 16.05 16.13
N ARG A 446 0.30 15.19 15.12
CA ARG A 446 -0.70 14.16 14.78
C ARG A 446 -0.05 12.77 14.81
N PRO A 447 -0.02 12.12 15.98
CA PRO A 447 0.49 10.75 16.06
C PRO A 447 -0.51 9.76 15.45
N GLU A 448 0.00 8.72 14.82
CA GLU A 448 -0.78 7.53 14.54
C GLU A 448 -0.93 6.68 15.82
N SER A 449 -1.95 5.83 15.85
CA SER A 449 -2.18 4.95 16.99
C SER A 449 -1.12 3.85 17.05
N TYR A 450 -0.31 3.85 18.09
CA TYR A 450 0.68 2.79 18.34
C TYR A 450 0.03 1.40 18.36
N ASN A 451 -1.10 1.26 19.02
CA ASN A 451 -1.79 -0.02 19.12
C ASN A 451 -2.25 -0.57 17.76
N TRP A 452 -2.72 0.29 16.85
CA TRP A 452 -3.07 -0.14 15.50
C TRP A 452 -1.82 -0.39 14.64
N SER A 453 -0.70 0.31 14.88
CA SER A 453 0.58 -0.03 14.26
C SER A 453 1.09 -1.41 14.67
N ILE A 454 0.83 -1.85 15.91
CA ILE A 454 1.10 -3.22 16.38
C ILE A 454 0.28 -4.25 15.57
N ILE A 455 -1.00 -4.00 15.37
CA ILE A 455 -1.84 -4.90 14.57
C ILE A 455 -1.40 -4.89 13.09
N GLN A 456 -1.07 -3.73 12.56
CA GLN A 456 -0.53 -3.64 11.20
C GLN A 456 0.78 -4.43 11.06
N ALA A 457 1.67 -4.38 12.04
CA ALA A 457 2.92 -5.16 12.05
C ALA A 457 2.64 -6.67 12.13
N LEU A 458 1.69 -7.08 12.98
CA LEU A 458 1.23 -8.46 13.06
C LEU A 458 0.81 -8.97 11.67
N LEU A 459 -0.05 -8.23 10.97
CA LEU A 459 -0.55 -8.60 9.64
C LEU A 459 0.55 -8.53 8.57
N SER A 460 1.46 -7.56 8.66
CA SER A 460 2.55 -7.41 7.69
C SER A 460 3.61 -8.51 7.77
N ARG A 461 3.82 -9.08 8.97
CA ARG A 461 4.86 -10.11 9.23
C ARG A 461 4.30 -11.51 9.46
N GLY A 462 2.98 -11.63 9.59
CA GLY A 462 2.31 -12.88 9.93
C GLY A 462 2.49 -13.99 8.91
N ASP A 463 2.27 -15.21 9.36
CA ASP A 463 2.20 -16.41 8.54
C ASP A 463 0.75 -16.93 8.44
N ARG A 464 0.56 -18.04 7.73
CA ARG A 464 -0.77 -18.62 7.44
C ARG A 464 -1.59 -18.97 8.68
N ARG A 465 -0.97 -19.27 9.80
CA ARG A 465 -1.67 -19.56 11.08
C ARG A 465 -2.49 -18.37 11.58
N LEU A 466 -2.16 -17.15 11.13
CA LEU A 466 -2.96 -15.97 11.47
C LEU A 466 -4.36 -15.99 10.88
N SER A 467 -4.66 -16.74 9.82
CA SER A 467 -6.03 -16.87 9.30
C SER A 467 -7.02 -17.25 10.41
N GLN A 468 -6.65 -18.23 11.26
CA GLN A 468 -7.48 -18.65 12.40
C GLN A 468 -7.61 -17.55 13.46
N LEU A 469 -6.53 -16.80 13.73
CA LEU A 469 -6.56 -15.66 14.64
C LEU A 469 -7.53 -14.58 14.13
N LEU A 470 -7.48 -14.28 12.83
CA LEU A 470 -8.29 -13.23 12.21
C LEU A 470 -9.79 -13.55 12.25
N GLU A 471 -10.16 -14.81 12.00
CA GLU A 471 -11.56 -15.25 12.14
C GLU A 471 -12.05 -15.12 13.59
N LEU A 472 -11.25 -15.57 14.56
CA LEU A 472 -11.60 -15.44 15.98
C LEU A 472 -11.71 -13.97 16.40
N THR A 473 -10.78 -13.14 15.94
CA THR A 473 -10.78 -11.69 16.25
C THR A 473 -12.06 -11.04 15.74
N ARG A 474 -12.42 -11.32 14.48
CA ARG A 474 -13.69 -10.85 13.90
C ARG A 474 -14.90 -11.32 14.72
N GLY A 475 -14.96 -12.61 15.08
CA GLY A 475 -16.02 -13.19 15.90
C GLY A 475 -16.14 -12.55 17.30
N PHE A 476 -15.05 -11.94 17.80
CA PHE A 476 -15.04 -11.21 19.07
C PHE A 476 -15.33 -9.70 18.92
N GLY A 477 -15.59 -9.21 17.71
CA GLY A 477 -15.99 -7.82 17.45
C GLY A 477 -14.87 -6.89 16.99
N ASP A 478 -13.77 -7.42 16.43
CA ASP A 478 -12.69 -6.69 15.75
C ASP A 478 -12.19 -5.44 16.50
N SER A 479 -11.80 -5.61 17.74
CA SER A 479 -11.20 -4.59 18.59
C SER A 479 -9.80 -5.00 19.04
N LEU A 480 -9.00 -4.08 19.52
CA LEU A 480 -7.70 -4.41 20.12
C LEU A 480 -7.82 -5.46 21.24
N GLY A 481 -8.92 -5.45 21.99
CA GLY A 481 -9.23 -6.48 22.99
C GLY A 481 -9.52 -7.84 22.37
N SER A 482 -10.12 -7.86 21.19
CA SER A 482 -10.44 -9.09 20.46
C SER A 482 -9.19 -9.84 20.02
N TYR A 483 -8.14 -9.13 19.56
CA TYR A 483 -6.84 -9.73 19.24
C TYR A 483 -6.21 -10.39 20.48
N LYS A 484 -6.21 -9.70 21.63
CA LYS A 484 -5.69 -10.28 22.88
C LYS A 484 -6.45 -11.54 23.28
N ARG A 485 -7.77 -11.56 23.13
CA ARG A 485 -8.62 -12.71 23.41
C ARG A 485 -8.34 -13.86 22.45
N ALA A 486 -8.18 -13.58 21.16
CA ALA A 486 -7.86 -14.58 20.14
C ALA A 486 -6.49 -15.22 20.39
N PHE A 487 -5.43 -14.44 20.67
CA PHE A 487 -4.13 -14.97 21.06
C PHE A 487 -4.18 -15.85 22.33
N LYS A 488 -4.97 -15.45 23.33
CA LYS A 488 -5.16 -16.28 24.54
C LYS A 488 -5.80 -17.62 24.21
N GLN A 489 -6.76 -17.67 23.29
CA GLN A 489 -7.42 -18.91 22.87
C GLN A 489 -6.49 -19.81 22.06
N LEU A 490 -5.60 -19.25 21.25
CA LEU A 490 -4.66 -19.99 20.38
C LEU A 490 -3.28 -20.21 21.03
N LYS A 491 -3.17 -19.97 22.33
CA LYS A 491 -1.88 -20.13 23.05
C LYS A 491 -1.31 -21.54 22.84
N GLY A 492 -0.04 -21.63 22.40
CA GLY A 492 0.67 -22.88 22.11
C GLY A 492 0.29 -23.52 20.77
N GLN A 493 -0.65 -22.92 19.99
CA GLN A 493 -1.00 -23.37 18.64
C GLN A 493 -0.38 -22.48 17.56
N ILE A 494 -0.12 -21.22 17.89
CA ILE A 494 0.56 -20.24 17.04
C ILE A 494 1.60 -19.49 17.86
N PRO A 495 2.62 -18.87 17.25
CA PRO A 495 3.50 -17.92 17.92
C PRO A 495 2.70 -16.81 18.62
N ASP A 496 3.28 -16.27 19.66
CA ASP A 496 2.67 -15.16 20.38
C ASP A 496 2.82 -13.82 19.61
N LEU A 497 2.19 -12.78 20.16
CA LEU A 497 2.26 -11.44 19.57
C LEU A 497 3.68 -10.90 19.50
N ASP A 498 4.50 -11.21 20.52
CA ASP A 498 5.89 -10.73 20.63
C ASP A 498 6.75 -11.27 19.50
N PHE A 499 6.62 -12.55 19.17
CA PHE A 499 7.30 -13.18 18.05
C PHE A 499 7.00 -12.47 16.72
N TYR A 500 5.71 -12.20 16.42
CA TYR A 500 5.35 -11.58 15.15
C TYR A 500 5.70 -10.09 15.09
N VAL A 501 5.57 -9.36 16.20
CA VAL A 501 5.62 -7.91 16.21
C VAL A 501 6.95 -7.36 16.68
N HIS A 502 7.44 -7.80 17.83
CA HIS A 502 8.59 -7.15 18.51
C HIS A 502 9.92 -7.86 18.28
N ALA A 503 9.90 -9.17 18.08
CA ALA A 503 11.14 -9.92 17.89
C ALA A 503 11.85 -9.52 16.59
N ASN A 504 13.16 -9.33 16.67
CA ASN A 504 14.02 -9.32 15.49
C ASN A 504 14.19 -10.77 15.02
N TRP A 505 14.04 -11.00 13.72
CA TRP A 505 14.23 -12.32 13.15
C TRP A 505 15.66 -12.49 12.60
N SER A 506 16.18 -13.70 12.63
CA SER A 506 17.46 -14.01 11.98
C SER A 506 17.33 -13.83 10.46
N THR A 507 18.42 -13.39 9.84
CA THR A 507 18.51 -13.30 8.37
C THR A 507 18.49 -14.67 7.68
N GLU A 508 18.76 -15.74 8.43
CA GLU A 508 18.70 -17.12 7.95
C GLU A 508 17.31 -17.77 8.14
N GLN A 509 16.45 -17.12 8.93
CA GLN A 509 15.09 -17.62 9.15
C GLN A 509 14.29 -17.60 7.86
N VAL A 510 13.55 -18.69 7.59
CA VAL A 510 12.56 -18.73 6.51
C VAL A 510 11.42 -17.77 6.85
N LEU A 511 11.24 -16.76 6.00
CA LEU A 511 10.18 -15.78 6.17
C LEU A 511 8.88 -16.28 5.52
N PRO A 512 7.70 -15.86 6.00
CA PRO A 512 6.41 -16.31 5.45
C PRO A 512 6.26 -16.09 3.93
N TRP A 513 6.99 -15.15 3.35
CA TRP A 513 6.95 -14.79 1.93
C TRP A 513 8.18 -15.26 1.13
N ASN A 514 9.00 -16.20 1.64
CA ASN A 514 10.24 -16.62 0.95
C ASN A 514 10.00 -17.30 -0.41
N HIS A 515 8.85 -17.91 -0.61
CA HIS A 515 8.41 -18.50 -1.87
C HIS A 515 7.89 -17.48 -2.89
N LEU A 516 7.78 -16.20 -2.49
CA LEU A 516 7.32 -15.10 -3.34
C LEU A 516 8.52 -14.21 -3.67
N GLN A 517 8.82 -14.05 -4.96
CA GLN A 517 9.97 -13.27 -5.38
C GLN A 517 9.55 -11.85 -5.77
N GLY A 518 10.03 -10.86 -5.02
CA GLY A 518 9.98 -9.45 -5.38
C GLY A 518 10.95 -9.09 -6.53
N PRO A 519 11.03 -7.82 -6.92
CA PRO A 519 11.86 -7.38 -8.03
C PRO A 519 13.37 -7.44 -7.73
N LEU A 520 13.77 -7.55 -6.49
CA LEU A 520 15.17 -7.62 -6.06
C LEU A 520 15.48 -8.96 -5.38
N PRO A 521 16.69 -9.52 -5.59
CA PRO A 521 17.13 -10.71 -4.89
C PRO A 521 17.38 -10.42 -3.40
N GLN A 522 17.22 -11.43 -2.56
CA GLN A 522 17.45 -11.33 -1.11
C GLN A 522 18.87 -10.83 -0.76
N SER A 523 19.87 -11.19 -1.56
CA SER A 523 21.25 -10.70 -1.38
C SER A 523 21.37 -9.18 -1.44
N THR A 524 20.54 -8.51 -2.24
CA THR A 524 20.48 -7.04 -2.27
C THR A 524 19.87 -6.47 -1.00
N LEU A 525 18.81 -7.11 -0.46
CA LEU A 525 18.20 -6.68 0.79
C LEU A 525 19.17 -6.84 1.96
N LEU A 526 19.91 -7.96 2.00
CA LEU A 526 20.96 -8.21 3.02
C LEU A 526 22.09 -7.19 2.92
N LYS A 527 22.55 -6.85 1.72
CA LYS A 527 23.55 -5.80 1.54
C LYS A 527 23.05 -4.46 2.09
N HIS A 528 21.83 -4.06 1.77
CA HIS A 528 21.27 -2.80 2.27
C HIS A 528 21.01 -2.84 3.79
N LEU A 529 20.72 -4.02 4.35
CA LEU A 529 20.65 -4.21 5.80
C LEU A 529 22.02 -4.01 6.44
N ALA A 530 23.07 -4.63 5.90
CA ALA A 530 24.43 -4.48 6.39
C ALA A 530 24.90 -3.01 6.34
N ASP A 531 24.61 -2.30 5.24
CA ASP A 531 24.89 -0.87 5.13
C ASP A 531 24.16 -0.06 6.21
N ALA A 532 22.89 -0.38 6.53
CA ALA A 532 22.15 0.29 7.60
C ALA A 532 22.77 0.07 8.96
N THR A 533 23.06 -1.20 9.29
CA THR A 533 23.57 -1.58 10.61
C THR A 533 25.02 -1.15 10.85
N SER A 534 25.76 -0.83 9.78
CA SER A 534 27.11 -0.22 9.93
C SER A 534 27.07 1.15 10.61
N HIS A 535 25.94 1.83 10.59
CA HIS A 535 25.71 3.11 11.26
C HIS A 535 25.17 2.99 12.69
N PHE A 536 24.97 1.77 13.20
CA PHE A 536 24.54 1.53 14.58
C PHE A 536 25.70 1.80 15.54
N ASP A 537 25.40 2.38 16.71
CA ASP A 537 26.36 2.58 17.77
C ASP A 537 26.81 1.23 18.36
N SER A 538 27.94 1.20 19.04
CA SER A 538 28.54 -0.03 19.59
C SER A 538 27.59 -0.81 20.52
N THR A 539 26.73 -0.10 21.24
CA THR A 539 25.69 -0.66 22.13
C THR A 539 24.49 -1.25 21.38
N GLN A 540 24.31 -0.90 20.11
CA GLN A 540 23.18 -1.32 19.27
C GLN A 540 23.51 -2.51 18.37
N LYS A 541 24.79 -2.90 18.30
CA LYS A 541 25.23 -4.06 17.50
C LYS A 541 24.59 -5.38 17.95
N GLU A 542 24.18 -5.46 19.22
CA GLU A 542 23.40 -6.59 19.75
C GLU A 542 21.94 -6.63 19.23
N LEU A 543 21.43 -5.52 18.68
CA LEU A 543 20.10 -5.44 18.07
C LEU A 543 20.09 -5.92 16.60
N GLN A 544 21.25 -6.28 16.04
CA GLN A 544 21.32 -6.84 14.70
C GLN A 544 20.54 -8.16 14.66
N PRO A 545 19.82 -8.45 13.57
CA PRO A 545 19.28 -9.77 13.31
C PRO A 545 20.46 -10.76 13.36
N LEU A 546 20.51 -11.55 14.42
CA LEU A 546 21.65 -12.40 14.71
C LEU A 546 21.85 -13.45 13.61
N ASN A 547 23.06 -13.49 13.04
CA ASN A 547 23.59 -14.68 12.42
C ASN A 547 23.92 -15.67 13.57
N GLN A 548 22.99 -16.55 13.93
CA GLN A 548 23.24 -17.74 14.74
C GLN A 548 22.68 -18.96 14.07
#